data_5d109ee751df1cfb2276bbef50675031
#
_entry.id   5d109ee751df1cfb2276bbef50675031
#
_cell.length_a   1.000
_cell.length_b   1.000
_cell.length_c   1.000
_cell.angle_alpha   90.00
_cell.angle_beta   90.00
_cell.angle_gamma   90.00
#
_symmetry.space_group_name_H-M   'P 1'
#
loop_
_entity.id
_entity.type
_entity.pdbx_description
1 polymer ?
#
loop_
_entity_poly.entity_id
_entity_poly.type
_entity_poly.pdbx_seq_one_letter_code
_entity_poly.pdbx_strand_id
1 'polypeptide(L)'
;MNYASPTYVEETRIGFRFLATHTWQHHVLRVAIEDLKRLIGEPLPQGGTLLDAGCGQGKSFRLLREAFRPQRLVGLDADPHSLALARAEAGREGIAAELVAGDCARIELPDAGVDIVFCHQTFHHLVEQERALAEFWRVLRPGGWLLFAESTRAYIDTWVIRWFFRHPMHVQKSADEYLAMLRAQGFAFGDANVSLPYLWWSRASDFGLLERWGIRKPPPPGRREETLVNVAARKPEAA
;
A
#
# COMPACT_ATOMS: atom_id res chain seq x y z
N MET A 1 -33.74 -7.28 -4.29
CA MET A 1 -32.33 -7.57 -4.48
C MET A 1 -31.56 -6.48 -3.75
N ASN A 2 -30.96 -6.80 -2.59
CA ASN A 2 -30.07 -5.87 -1.90
C ASN A 2 -28.78 -5.77 -2.73
N TYR A 3 -28.62 -4.70 -3.48
CA TYR A 3 -27.32 -4.33 -4.01
C TYR A 3 -26.46 -3.91 -2.81
N ALA A 4 -25.58 -4.80 -2.38
CA ALA A 4 -24.51 -4.39 -1.47
C ALA A 4 -23.78 -3.23 -2.14
N SER A 5 -23.60 -2.13 -1.43
CA SER A 5 -22.77 -1.03 -1.92
C SER A 5 -21.37 -1.57 -2.22
N PRO A 6 -20.72 -1.14 -3.30
CA PRO A 6 -19.38 -1.64 -3.62
C PRO A 6 -18.43 -1.31 -2.47
N THR A 7 -17.64 -2.28 -2.05
CA THR A 7 -16.70 -2.17 -0.93
C THR A 7 -15.43 -1.40 -1.32
N TYR A 8 -15.23 -1.17 -2.61
CA TYR A 8 -14.12 -0.39 -3.18
C TYR A 8 -14.57 0.36 -4.44
N VAL A 9 -13.76 1.33 -4.88
CA VAL A 9 -13.98 2.09 -6.12
C VAL A 9 -12.96 1.65 -7.16
N GLU A 10 -13.45 1.16 -8.30
CA GLU A 10 -12.61 0.76 -9.43
C GLU A 10 -11.88 1.94 -10.05
N GLU A 11 -10.65 1.68 -10.48
CA GLU A 11 -9.79 2.66 -11.14
C GLU A 11 -10.30 3.04 -12.55
N THR A 12 -9.93 4.23 -13.02
CA THR A 12 -10.18 4.65 -14.41
C THR A 12 -9.31 3.85 -15.39
N ARG A 13 -9.69 3.82 -16.67
CA ARG A 13 -8.87 3.21 -17.72
C ARG A 13 -7.48 3.86 -17.84
N ILE A 14 -7.37 5.15 -17.57
CA ILE A 14 -6.09 5.90 -17.59
C ILE A 14 -5.25 5.51 -16.38
N GLY A 15 -5.81 5.53 -15.18
CA GLY A 15 -5.16 5.09 -13.96
C GLY A 15 -4.69 3.66 -14.07
N PHE A 16 -5.56 2.75 -14.53
CA PHE A 16 -5.23 1.34 -14.74
C PHE A 16 -4.02 1.13 -15.69
N ARG A 17 -3.96 1.90 -16.79
CA ARG A 17 -2.80 1.87 -17.70
C ARG A 17 -1.55 2.47 -17.07
N PHE A 18 -1.69 3.51 -16.25
CA PHE A 18 -0.55 4.09 -15.54
C PHE A 18 0.08 3.11 -14.57
N LEU A 19 -0.73 2.32 -13.84
CA LEU A 19 -0.26 1.26 -12.94
C LEU A 19 0.54 0.15 -13.66
N ALA A 20 0.33 -0.03 -14.96
CA ALA A 20 1.09 -0.97 -15.80
C ALA A 20 2.46 -0.46 -16.22
N THR A 21 2.76 0.83 -16.02
CA THR A 21 3.97 1.47 -16.56
C THR A 21 5.22 1.19 -15.74
N HIS A 22 6.38 1.22 -16.40
CA HIS A 22 7.68 1.21 -15.73
C HIS A 22 7.83 2.41 -14.77
N THR A 23 7.26 3.56 -15.11
CA THR A 23 7.26 4.76 -14.24
C THR A 23 6.62 4.44 -12.89
N TRP A 24 5.44 3.81 -12.89
CA TRP A 24 4.81 3.37 -11.64
C TRP A 24 5.69 2.42 -10.85
N GLN A 25 6.16 1.34 -11.50
CA GLN A 25 6.95 0.31 -10.84
C GLN A 25 8.26 0.85 -10.28
N HIS A 26 8.98 1.68 -11.04
CA HIS A 26 10.32 2.14 -10.68
C HIS A 26 10.30 3.35 -9.74
N HIS A 27 9.45 4.34 -10.02
CA HIS A 27 9.47 5.63 -9.30
C HIS A 27 8.44 5.72 -8.16
N VAL A 28 7.46 4.84 -8.11
CA VAL A 28 6.46 4.84 -7.04
C VAL A 28 6.63 3.61 -6.16
N LEU A 29 6.40 2.44 -6.72
CA LEU A 29 6.33 1.19 -5.98
C LEU A 29 7.70 0.80 -5.37
N ARG A 30 8.77 0.78 -6.16
CA ARG A 30 10.14 0.50 -5.68
C ARG A 30 10.54 1.47 -4.56
N VAL A 31 10.30 2.76 -4.77
CA VAL A 31 10.67 3.80 -3.79
C VAL A 31 9.91 3.63 -2.48
N ALA A 32 8.62 3.28 -2.54
CA ALA A 32 7.82 3.00 -1.35
C ALA A 32 8.33 1.76 -0.60
N ILE A 33 8.66 0.67 -1.31
CA ILE A 33 9.21 -0.54 -0.68
C ILE A 33 10.56 -0.26 -0.01
N GLU A 34 11.47 0.47 -0.67
CA GLU A 34 12.76 0.85 -0.07
C GLU A 34 12.60 1.75 1.16
N ASP A 35 11.63 2.66 1.14
CA ASP A 35 11.32 3.49 2.30
C ASP A 35 10.77 2.65 3.46
N LEU A 36 9.81 1.76 3.19
CA LEU A 36 9.24 0.84 4.19
C LEU A 36 10.29 -0.11 4.78
N LYS A 37 11.22 -0.62 3.98
CA LYS A 37 12.37 -1.40 4.47
C LYS A 37 13.19 -0.62 5.49
N ARG A 38 13.50 0.64 5.18
CA ARG A 38 14.22 1.53 6.10
C ARG A 38 13.43 1.79 7.39
N LEU A 39 12.11 1.96 7.30
CA LEU A 39 11.22 2.24 8.42
C LEU A 39 11.05 1.04 9.38
N ILE A 40 11.31 -0.20 8.96
CA ILE A 40 11.34 -1.36 9.86
C ILE A 40 12.39 -1.17 10.96
N GLY A 41 13.55 -0.55 10.64
CA GLY A 41 14.57 -0.16 11.62
C GLY A 41 15.33 -1.33 12.28
N GLU A 42 15.05 -2.57 11.90
CA GLU A 42 15.68 -3.81 12.36
C GLU A 42 15.95 -4.73 11.16
N PRO A 43 16.66 -5.85 11.34
CA PRO A 43 16.86 -6.80 10.25
C PRO A 43 15.55 -7.21 9.59
N LEU A 44 15.50 -7.11 8.25
CA LEU A 44 14.28 -7.40 7.50
C LEU A 44 13.81 -8.83 7.75
N PRO A 45 12.51 -9.03 8.01
CA PRO A 45 11.95 -10.37 8.12
C PRO A 45 12.15 -11.11 6.80
N GLN A 46 12.66 -12.34 6.90
CA GLN A 46 12.93 -13.19 5.73
C GLN A 46 12.13 -14.49 5.88
N GLY A 47 11.69 -15.02 4.74
CA GLY A 47 10.84 -16.21 4.75
C GLY A 47 9.39 -15.90 5.15
N GLY A 48 8.66 -16.91 5.61
CA GLY A 48 7.27 -16.75 6.04
C GLY A 48 6.29 -16.44 4.91
N THR A 49 5.11 -15.98 5.29
CA THR A 49 4.02 -15.61 4.36
C THR A 49 3.91 -14.09 4.24
N LEU A 50 3.96 -13.58 3.01
CA LEU A 50 3.70 -12.17 2.69
C LEU A 50 2.39 -12.05 1.92
N LEU A 51 1.48 -11.23 2.44
CA LEU A 51 0.24 -10.83 1.76
C LEU A 51 0.42 -9.45 1.13
N ASP A 52 0.25 -9.38 -0.19
CA ASP A 52 0.12 -8.14 -0.95
C ASP A 52 -1.37 -7.81 -1.08
N ALA A 53 -1.86 -6.93 -0.22
CA ALA A 53 -3.25 -6.55 -0.10
C ALA A 53 -3.59 -5.45 -1.11
N GLY A 54 -4.39 -5.78 -2.13
CA GLY A 54 -4.61 -4.96 -3.31
C GLY A 54 -3.45 -5.06 -4.29
N CYS A 55 -3.08 -6.29 -4.67
CA CYS A 55 -1.89 -6.55 -5.49
C CYS A 55 -2.01 -6.03 -6.94
N GLY A 56 -3.21 -5.63 -7.37
CA GLY A 56 -3.48 -5.12 -8.71
C GLY A 56 -2.92 -6.06 -9.79
N GLN A 57 -2.09 -5.50 -10.65
CA GLN A 57 -1.48 -6.22 -11.78
C GLN A 57 -0.20 -7.00 -11.40
N GLY A 58 0.10 -7.18 -10.11
CA GLY A 58 1.25 -7.95 -9.61
C GLY A 58 2.62 -7.29 -9.80
N LYS A 59 2.66 -5.98 -10.06
CA LYS A 59 3.92 -5.24 -10.29
C LYS A 59 4.83 -5.18 -9.07
N SER A 60 4.29 -5.42 -7.88
CA SER A 60 4.99 -5.52 -6.60
C SER A 60 5.75 -6.84 -6.40
N PHE A 61 5.31 -7.93 -7.00
CA PHE A 61 5.75 -9.29 -6.66
C PHE A 61 7.27 -9.49 -6.72
N ARG A 62 7.91 -9.04 -7.81
CA ARG A 62 9.36 -9.14 -7.95
C ARG A 62 10.08 -8.35 -6.85
N LEU A 63 9.65 -7.12 -6.60
CA LEU A 63 10.25 -6.23 -5.61
C LEU A 63 10.09 -6.77 -4.19
N LEU A 64 8.90 -7.30 -3.86
CA LEU A 64 8.63 -7.92 -2.56
C LEU A 64 9.44 -9.21 -2.36
N ARG A 65 9.55 -10.04 -3.41
CA ARG A 65 10.38 -11.24 -3.37
C ARG A 65 11.86 -10.91 -3.16
N GLU A 66 12.38 -9.91 -3.84
CA GLU A 66 13.76 -9.46 -3.70
C GLU A 66 14.04 -8.87 -2.29
N ALA A 67 13.07 -8.11 -1.75
CA ALA A 67 13.21 -7.44 -0.46
C ALA A 67 13.08 -8.39 0.74
N PHE A 68 12.06 -9.26 0.75
CA PHE A 68 11.65 -10.03 1.92
C PHE A 68 11.84 -11.55 1.76
N ARG A 69 12.11 -12.04 0.55
CA ARG A 69 12.30 -13.48 0.23
C ARG A 69 11.25 -14.38 0.90
N PRO A 70 9.95 -14.09 0.73
CA PRO A 70 8.91 -14.87 1.38
C PRO A 70 8.91 -16.31 0.85
N GLN A 71 8.61 -17.27 1.73
CA GLN A 71 8.36 -18.66 1.32
C GLN A 71 7.02 -18.78 0.58
N ARG A 72 6.04 -17.98 1.00
CA ARG A 72 4.72 -17.90 0.38
C ARG A 72 4.38 -16.44 0.11
N LEU A 73 4.16 -16.10 -1.16
CA LEU A 73 3.67 -14.80 -1.61
C LEU A 73 2.20 -14.94 -2.01
N VAL A 74 1.32 -14.20 -1.34
CA VAL A 74 -0.12 -14.16 -1.62
C VAL A 74 -0.46 -12.79 -2.18
N GLY A 75 -1.08 -12.73 -3.35
CA GLY A 75 -1.64 -11.51 -3.92
C GLY A 75 -3.17 -11.53 -3.80
N LEU A 76 -3.72 -10.59 -3.08
CA LEU A 76 -5.17 -10.40 -2.92
C LEU A 76 -5.63 -9.19 -3.73
N ASP A 77 -6.65 -9.36 -4.55
CA ASP A 77 -7.32 -8.25 -5.23
C ASP A 77 -8.79 -8.59 -5.48
N ALA A 78 -9.65 -7.58 -5.48
CA ALA A 78 -11.06 -7.76 -5.71
C ALA A 78 -11.42 -7.78 -7.22
N ASP A 79 -10.55 -7.22 -8.08
CA ASP A 79 -10.77 -7.16 -9.53
C ASP A 79 -10.21 -8.41 -10.24
N PRO A 80 -11.07 -9.26 -10.84
CA PRO A 80 -10.63 -10.44 -11.58
C PRO A 80 -9.72 -10.11 -12.78
N HIS A 81 -9.90 -8.95 -13.39
CA HIS A 81 -9.05 -8.52 -14.52
C HIS A 81 -7.63 -8.20 -14.05
N SER A 82 -7.48 -7.48 -12.94
CA SER A 82 -6.19 -7.25 -12.28
C SER A 82 -5.50 -8.56 -11.93
N LEU A 83 -6.21 -9.51 -11.33
CA LEU A 83 -5.67 -10.84 -11.00
C LEU A 83 -5.22 -11.64 -12.22
N ALA A 84 -5.93 -11.53 -13.35
CA ALA A 84 -5.49 -12.17 -14.60
C ALA A 84 -4.15 -11.60 -15.08
N LEU A 85 -3.97 -10.27 -14.99
CA LEU A 85 -2.71 -9.61 -15.31
C LEU A 85 -1.60 -9.94 -14.30
N ALA A 86 -1.94 -10.01 -13.02
CA ALA A 86 -1.00 -10.41 -11.97
C ALA A 86 -0.48 -11.83 -12.18
N ARG A 87 -1.34 -12.75 -12.63
CA ARG A 87 -0.93 -14.14 -13.00
C ARG A 87 0.04 -14.14 -14.17
N ALA A 88 -0.25 -13.36 -15.21
CA ALA A 88 0.64 -13.21 -16.36
C ALA A 88 1.98 -12.59 -15.97
N GLU A 89 1.97 -11.58 -15.09
CA GLU A 89 3.18 -10.93 -14.56
C GLU A 89 4.03 -11.91 -13.76
N ALA A 90 3.42 -12.63 -12.81
CA ALA A 90 4.10 -13.65 -12.00
C ALA A 90 4.74 -14.72 -12.87
N GLY A 91 4.03 -15.21 -13.90
CA GLY A 91 4.54 -16.18 -14.88
C GLY A 91 5.73 -15.64 -15.66
N ARG A 92 5.67 -14.39 -16.14
CA ARG A 92 6.76 -13.74 -16.86
C ARG A 92 8.02 -13.58 -16.01
N GLU A 93 7.86 -13.24 -14.74
CA GLU A 93 8.96 -13.01 -13.80
C GLU A 93 9.43 -14.32 -13.11
N GLY A 94 8.82 -15.47 -13.41
CA GLY A 94 9.13 -16.74 -12.76
C GLY A 94 8.89 -16.71 -11.24
N ILE A 95 7.80 -16.07 -10.81
CA ILE A 95 7.45 -15.91 -9.40
C ILE A 95 6.28 -16.82 -9.07
N ALA A 96 6.45 -17.68 -8.07
CA ALA A 96 5.35 -18.42 -7.49
C ALA A 96 4.56 -17.48 -6.58
N ALA A 97 3.41 -16.98 -7.05
CA ALA A 97 2.45 -16.19 -6.28
C ALA A 97 1.11 -16.90 -6.26
N GLU A 98 0.53 -17.02 -5.07
CA GLU A 98 -0.85 -17.46 -4.88
C GLU A 98 -1.77 -16.26 -5.07
N LEU A 99 -2.73 -16.36 -5.97
CA LEU A 99 -3.65 -15.26 -6.26
C LEU A 99 -5.03 -15.58 -5.72
N VAL A 100 -5.52 -14.70 -4.84
CA VAL A 100 -6.79 -14.80 -4.16
C VAL A 100 -7.71 -13.67 -4.64
N ALA A 101 -8.88 -14.05 -5.20
CA ALA A 101 -9.93 -13.08 -5.49
C ALA A 101 -10.69 -12.78 -4.20
N GLY A 102 -10.65 -11.55 -3.73
CA GLY A 102 -11.30 -11.21 -2.46
C GLY A 102 -11.18 -9.75 -2.10
N ASP A 103 -11.89 -9.38 -1.04
CA ASP A 103 -11.98 -8.04 -0.50
C ASP A 103 -11.05 -7.90 0.71
N CYS A 104 -10.31 -6.80 0.80
CA CYS A 104 -9.50 -6.48 1.97
C CYS A 104 -10.32 -6.37 3.27
N ALA A 105 -11.61 -6.06 3.17
CA ALA A 105 -12.52 -6.05 4.33
C ALA A 105 -13.03 -7.45 4.73
N ARG A 106 -12.65 -8.51 3.97
CA ARG A 106 -12.99 -9.91 4.24
C ARG A 106 -11.95 -10.84 3.63
N ILE A 107 -10.83 -11.02 4.30
CA ILE A 107 -9.71 -11.81 3.79
C ILE A 107 -9.91 -13.30 4.10
N GLU A 108 -9.93 -14.14 3.07
CA GLU A 108 -10.07 -15.59 3.24
C GLU A 108 -8.72 -16.28 3.54
N LEU A 109 -8.02 -15.77 4.55
CA LEU A 109 -6.82 -16.36 5.11
C LEU A 109 -7.04 -16.63 6.61
N PRO A 110 -6.35 -17.63 7.19
CA PRO A 110 -6.46 -17.94 8.62
C PRO A 110 -5.94 -16.80 9.50
N ASP A 111 -6.43 -16.76 10.74
CA ASP A 111 -5.91 -15.89 11.78
C ASP A 111 -4.43 -16.16 12.02
N ALA A 112 -3.65 -15.10 12.21
CA ALA A 112 -2.21 -15.18 12.47
C ALA A 112 -1.41 -16.01 11.42
N GLY A 113 -1.93 -16.10 10.19
CA GLY A 113 -1.33 -16.89 9.09
C GLY A 113 -0.32 -16.13 8.24
N VAL A 114 -0.08 -14.84 8.51
CA VAL A 114 0.72 -13.94 7.69
C VAL A 114 1.79 -13.25 8.52
N ASP A 115 3.01 -13.20 8.02
CA ASP A 115 4.16 -12.52 8.67
C ASP A 115 4.21 -11.05 8.29
N ILE A 116 3.89 -10.73 7.03
CA ILE A 116 3.90 -9.36 6.50
C ILE A 116 2.61 -9.13 5.70
N VAL A 117 1.89 -8.07 6.01
CA VAL A 117 0.89 -7.47 5.12
C VAL A 117 1.52 -6.25 4.47
N PHE A 118 1.58 -6.23 3.14
CA PHE A 118 1.96 -5.07 2.35
C PHE A 118 0.70 -4.47 1.75
N CYS A 119 0.45 -3.19 2.02
CA CYS A 119 -0.68 -2.41 1.48
C CYS A 119 -0.13 -1.10 0.91
N HIS A 120 -0.18 -0.97 -0.42
CA HIS A 120 0.40 0.18 -1.11
C HIS A 120 -0.59 0.76 -2.12
N GLN A 121 -0.98 2.01 -1.94
CA GLN A 121 -1.89 2.75 -2.83
C GLN A 121 -3.20 2.01 -3.11
N THR A 122 -3.71 1.30 -2.11
CA THR A 122 -4.92 0.49 -2.18
C THR A 122 -5.95 0.93 -1.16
N PHE A 123 -5.50 1.23 0.06
CA PHE A 123 -6.39 1.47 1.20
C PHE A 123 -7.32 2.67 0.99
N HIS A 124 -6.86 3.70 0.31
CA HIS A 124 -7.66 4.88 -0.02
C HIS A 124 -8.77 4.62 -1.07
N HIS A 125 -8.76 3.45 -1.74
CA HIS A 125 -9.86 2.98 -2.59
C HIS A 125 -10.93 2.21 -1.82
N LEU A 126 -10.65 1.77 -0.59
CA LEU A 126 -11.58 0.99 0.21
C LEU A 126 -12.63 1.88 0.88
N VAL A 127 -13.88 1.44 0.84
CA VAL A 127 -15.00 2.12 1.52
C VAL A 127 -15.06 1.69 2.99
N GLU A 128 -14.82 0.40 3.29
CA GLU A 128 -14.86 -0.19 4.63
C GLU A 128 -13.46 -0.27 5.26
N GLN A 129 -12.77 0.87 5.38
CA GLN A 129 -11.37 0.95 5.80
C GLN A 129 -11.11 0.35 7.19
N GLU A 130 -11.99 0.59 8.16
CA GLU A 130 -11.85 0.06 9.51
C GLU A 130 -11.95 -1.48 9.52
N ARG A 131 -12.83 -2.06 8.70
CA ARG A 131 -12.93 -3.52 8.55
C ARG A 131 -11.71 -4.11 7.87
N ALA A 132 -11.22 -3.47 6.81
CA ALA A 132 -10.00 -3.91 6.14
C ALA A 132 -8.80 -3.90 7.09
N LEU A 133 -8.67 -2.85 7.93
CA LEU A 133 -7.61 -2.78 8.92
C LEU A 133 -7.75 -3.85 10.02
N ALA A 134 -8.99 -4.16 10.44
CA ALA A 134 -9.25 -5.26 11.37
C ALA A 134 -8.88 -6.63 10.76
N GLU A 135 -9.12 -6.82 9.46
CA GLU A 135 -8.70 -8.03 8.74
C GLU A 135 -7.18 -8.13 8.62
N PHE A 136 -6.48 -7.02 8.30
CA PHE A 136 -5.00 -6.99 8.31
C PHE A 136 -4.45 -7.38 9.70
N TRP A 137 -5.06 -6.85 10.75
CA TRP A 137 -4.72 -7.23 12.13
C TRP A 137 -4.98 -8.71 12.40
N ARG A 138 -6.14 -9.22 12.00
CA ARG A 138 -6.54 -10.63 12.25
C ARG A 138 -5.57 -11.60 11.58
N VAL A 139 -5.27 -11.40 10.28
CA VAL A 139 -4.42 -12.33 9.52
C VAL A 139 -2.95 -12.24 9.89
N LEU A 140 -2.46 -11.09 10.40
CA LEU A 140 -1.09 -10.94 10.87
C LEU A 140 -0.88 -11.76 12.14
N ARG A 141 0.22 -12.51 12.19
CA ARG A 141 0.68 -13.14 13.42
C ARG A 141 1.15 -12.09 14.45
N PRO A 142 1.15 -12.41 15.76
CA PRO A 142 1.88 -11.60 16.74
C PRO A 142 3.33 -11.39 16.29
N GLY A 143 3.86 -10.19 16.45
CA GLY A 143 5.18 -9.79 15.94
C GLY A 143 5.26 -9.55 14.43
N GLY A 144 4.17 -9.74 13.68
CA GLY A 144 4.12 -9.49 12.24
C GLY A 144 4.08 -7.99 11.88
N TRP A 145 4.39 -7.67 10.63
CA TRP A 145 4.48 -6.31 10.12
C TRP A 145 3.36 -5.93 9.16
N LEU A 146 2.73 -4.80 9.40
CA LEU A 146 1.96 -4.07 8.39
C LEU A 146 2.86 -3.01 7.75
N LEU A 147 3.10 -3.16 6.46
CA LEU A 147 3.82 -2.20 5.63
C LEU A 147 2.80 -1.39 4.84
N PHE A 148 2.50 -0.22 5.34
CA PHE A 148 1.43 0.65 4.86
C PHE A 148 2.00 1.87 4.15
N ALA A 149 1.62 2.11 2.89
CA ALA A 149 2.10 3.25 2.12
C ALA A 149 0.97 3.82 1.24
N GLU A 150 0.40 4.95 1.67
CA GLU A 150 -0.84 5.46 1.11
C GLU A 150 -0.81 6.94 0.75
N SER A 151 -1.65 7.29 -0.20
CA SER A 151 -2.00 8.66 -0.52
C SER A 151 -3.00 9.20 0.49
N THR A 152 -2.81 10.46 0.87
CA THR A 152 -3.72 11.16 1.79
C THR A 152 -4.78 11.95 1.03
N ARG A 153 -5.78 12.45 1.77
CA ARG A 153 -6.80 13.37 1.24
C ARG A 153 -6.18 14.55 0.49
N ALA A 154 -5.12 15.16 1.01
CA ALA A 154 -4.45 16.29 0.38
C ALA A 154 -3.90 15.98 -1.01
N TYR A 155 -3.45 14.73 -1.26
CA TYR A 155 -3.02 14.30 -2.57
C TYR A 155 -4.21 13.96 -3.48
N ILE A 156 -5.17 13.21 -2.95
CA ILE A 156 -6.37 12.77 -3.68
C ILE A 156 -7.22 13.96 -4.15
N ASP A 157 -7.29 15.03 -3.35
CA ASP A 157 -8.03 16.25 -3.68
C ASP A 157 -7.37 17.12 -4.75
N THR A 158 -6.14 16.81 -5.16
CA THR A 158 -5.50 17.58 -6.25
C THR A 158 -6.29 17.42 -7.57
N TRP A 159 -6.37 18.51 -8.34
CA TRP A 159 -7.16 18.51 -9.58
C TRP A 159 -6.70 17.44 -10.59
N VAL A 160 -5.40 17.15 -10.65
CA VAL A 160 -4.83 16.11 -11.54
C VAL A 160 -5.37 14.73 -11.13
N ILE A 161 -5.33 14.40 -9.84
CA ILE A 161 -5.78 13.10 -9.35
C ILE A 161 -7.29 12.96 -9.55
N ARG A 162 -8.07 13.98 -9.21
CA ARG A 162 -9.53 13.96 -9.41
C ARG A 162 -9.96 13.85 -10.89
N TRP A 163 -9.14 14.27 -11.82
CA TRP A 163 -9.44 14.18 -13.24
C TRP A 163 -9.12 12.82 -13.85
N PHE A 164 -8.04 12.19 -13.40
CA PHE A 164 -7.52 10.97 -14.02
C PHE A 164 -7.80 9.70 -13.23
N PHE A 165 -8.15 9.80 -11.94
CA PHE A 165 -8.34 8.68 -11.06
C PHE A 165 -9.69 8.75 -10.34
N ARG A 166 -10.19 7.60 -9.87
CA ARG A 166 -11.45 7.52 -9.12
C ARG A 166 -11.18 7.09 -7.69
N HIS A 167 -11.80 7.80 -6.74
CA HIS A 167 -11.66 7.53 -5.31
C HIS A 167 -12.98 7.74 -4.58
N PRO A 168 -13.26 6.99 -3.50
CA PRO A 168 -14.40 7.24 -2.61
C PRO A 168 -14.08 8.45 -1.73
N MET A 169 -14.47 9.65 -2.18
CA MET A 169 -14.05 10.92 -1.57
C MET A 169 -14.45 11.08 -0.09
N HIS A 170 -15.54 10.42 0.33
CA HIS A 170 -16.08 10.53 1.70
C HIS A 170 -15.27 9.77 2.76
N VAL A 171 -14.36 8.87 2.37
CA VAL A 171 -13.52 8.09 3.29
C VAL A 171 -12.05 8.51 3.28
N GLN A 172 -11.70 9.52 2.48
CA GLN A 172 -10.31 9.98 2.40
C GLN A 172 -9.82 10.57 3.71
N LYS A 173 -8.62 10.22 4.11
CA LYS A 173 -8.03 10.59 5.40
C LYS A 173 -6.74 11.41 5.23
N SER A 174 -6.44 12.25 6.20
CA SER A 174 -5.13 12.89 6.35
C SER A 174 -4.10 11.86 6.83
N ALA A 175 -2.81 12.23 6.81
CA ALA A 175 -1.77 11.39 7.38
C ALA A 175 -2.01 11.10 8.86
N ASP A 176 -2.37 12.13 9.64
CA ASP A 176 -2.63 11.98 11.08
C ASP A 176 -3.84 11.09 11.36
N GLU A 177 -4.90 11.18 10.54
CA GLU A 177 -6.08 10.30 10.66
C GLU A 177 -5.72 8.84 10.36
N TYR A 178 -4.86 8.57 9.36
CA TYR A 178 -4.34 7.20 9.12
C TYR A 178 -3.49 6.71 10.30
N LEU A 179 -2.56 7.52 10.80
CA LEU A 179 -1.72 7.15 11.95
C LEU A 179 -2.57 6.88 13.21
N ALA A 180 -3.58 7.71 13.46
CA ALA A 180 -4.50 7.51 14.57
C ALA A 180 -5.30 6.20 14.43
N MET A 181 -5.79 5.89 13.22
CA MET A 181 -6.53 4.67 12.95
C MET A 181 -5.66 3.41 13.14
N LEU A 182 -4.41 3.43 12.67
CA LEU A 182 -3.47 2.33 12.89
C LEU A 182 -3.21 2.09 14.39
N ARG A 183 -3.01 3.17 15.17
CA ARG A 183 -2.84 3.07 16.64
C ARG A 183 -4.10 2.56 17.34
N ALA A 184 -5.27 3.05 16.93
CA ALA A 184 -6.55 2.61 17.50
C ALA A 184 -6.82 1.11 17.26
N GLN A 185 -6.34 0.56 16.13
CA GLN A 185 -6.39 -0.88 15.85
C GLN A 185 -5.42 -1.69 16.72
N GLY A 186 -4.45 -1.05 17.38
CA GLY A 186 -3.47 -1.70 18.25
C GLY A 186 -2.06 -1.82 17.66
N PHE A 187 -1.82 -1.38 16.42
CA PHE A 187 -0.49 -1.42 15.84
C PHE A 187 0.51 -0.54 16.58
N ALA A 188 1.70 -1.09 16.83
CA ALA A 188 2.80 -0.40 17.49
C ALA A 188 3.77 0.18 16.45
N PHE A 189 4.06 1.47 16.56
CA PHE A 189 5.06 2.20 15.79
C PHE A 189 5.39 3.54 16.45
N GLY A 190 6.64 3.99 16.31
CA GLY A 190 7.09 5.33 16.72
C GLY A 190 7.40 6.21 15.51
N ASP A 191 7.93 7.40 15.78
CA ASP A 191 8.28 8.37 14.72
C ASP A 191 9.32 7.83 13.74
N ALA A 192 10.25 7.00 14.20
CA ALA A 192 11.24 6.34 13.35
C ALA A 192 10.65 5.35 12.34
N ASN A 193 9.44 4.89 12.57
CA ASN A 193 8.71 3.96 11.71
C ASN A 193 7.76 4.67 10.74
N VAL A 194 7.77 6.01 10.70
CA VAL A 194 6.88 6.83 9.86
C VAL A 194 7.70 7.69 8.91
N SER A 195 7.25 7.79 7.68
CA SER A 195 7.76 8.72 6.68
C SER A 195 6.60 9.44 6.02
N LEU A 196 6.73 10.76 5.84
CA LEU A 196 5.72 11.63 5.26
C LEU A 196 6.28 12.29 3.97
N PRO A 197 6.40 11.55 2.85
CA PRO A 197 6.86 12.11 1.59
C PRO A 197 5.84 13.12 1.07
N TYR A 198 6.32 14.25 0.50
CA TYR A 198 5.41 15.30 0.02
C TYR A 198 4.60 14.85 -1.20
N LEU A 199 5.26 14.27 -2.19
CA LEU A 199 4.65 13.72 -3.39
C LEU A 199 5.36 12.41 -3.73
N TRP A 200 4.67 11.46 -4.37
CA TRP A 200 5.29 10.17 -4.69
C TRP A 200 6.53 10.30 -5.61
N TRP A 201 6.57 11.26 -6.53
CA TRP A 201 7.73 11.52 -7.39
C TRP A 201 8.88 12.25 -6.67
N SER A 202 8.64 12.93 -5.55
CA SER A 202 9.69 13.57 -4.76
C SER A 202 10.48 12.58 -3.91
N ARG A 203 10.05 11.32 -3.84
CA ARG A 203 10.73 10.25 -3.10
C ARG A 203 11.95 9.69 -3.82
N ALA A 204 12.00 9.80 -5.16
CA ALA A 204 13.10 9.28 -5.96
C ALA A 204 14.08 10.40 -6.31
N SER A 205 15.38 10.16 -6.10
CA SER A 205 16.43 11.14 -6.42
C SER A 205 16.55 11.47 -7.91
N ASP A 206 16.10 10.57 -8.75
CA ASP A 206 16.12 10.64 -10.22
C ASP A 206 14.79 11.16 -10.81
N PHE A 207 13.80 11.42 -9.98
CA PHE A 207 12.51 11.98 -10.37
C PHE A 207 12.22 13.23 -9.51
N GLY A 208 11.46 14.17 -9.96
CA GLY A 208 11.27 15.47 -9.26
C GLY A 208 12.16 16.56 -9.83
N LEU A 209 12.24 16.64 -11.16
CA LEU A 209 13.08 17.63 -11.85
C LEU A 209 12.78 19.08 -11.46
N LEU A 210 11.51 19.40 -11.18
CA LEU A 210 11.12 20.76 -10.78
C LEU A 210 11.68 21.14 -9.41
N GLU A 211 11.70 20.19 -8.48
CA GLU A 211 12.30 20.33 -7.16
C GLU A 211 13.83 20.40 -7.27
N ARG A 212 14.45 19.56 -8.11
CA ARG A 212 15.90 19.59 -8.37
C ARG A 212 16.37 20.89 -9.02
N TRP A 213 15.55 21.47 -9.88
CA TRP A 213 15.85 22.76 -10.52
C TRP A 213 15.50 23.96 -9.64
N GLY A 214 14.94 23.73 -8.44
CA GLY A 214 14.56 24.80 -7.52
C GLY A 214 13.36 25.63 -7.99
N ILE A 215 12.64 25.15 -9.03
CA ILE A 215 11.43 25.83 -9.57
C ILE A 215 10.30 25.68 -8.58
N ARG A 216 10.23 24.53 -7.90
CA ARG A 216 9.23 24.24 -6.87
C ARG A 216 9.91 23.74 -5.60
N LYS A 217 9.64 24.41 -4.49
CA LYS A 217 10.05 23.93 -3.16
C LYS A 217 8.82 23.49 -2.40
N PRO A 218 8.76 22.25 -1.92
CA PRO A 218 7.68 21.84 -1.04
C PRO A 218 7.76 22.66 0.25
N PRO A 219 6.63 23.08 0.83
CA PRO A 219 6.64 23.67 2.17
C PRO A 219 7.29 22.70 3.16
N PRO A 220 7.97 23.20 4.21
CA PRO A 220 8.58 22.32 5.20
C PRO A 220 7.52 21.48 5.92
N PRO A 221 7.89 20.29 6.44
CA PRO A 221 7.01 19.47 7.27
C PRO A 221 6.39 20.30 8.41
N GLY A 222 5.12 20.02 8.76
CA GLY A 222 4.37 20.77 9.77
C GLY A 222 3.81 22.12 9.30
N ARG A 223 4.15 22.59 8.09
CA ARG A 223 3.57 23.77 7.44
C ARG A 223 2.82 23.45 6.14
N ARG A 224 2.51 22.17 5.95
CA ARG A 224 1.79 21.65 4.78
C ARG A 224 0.87 20.54 5.22
N GLU A 225 -0.18 20.25 4.45
CA GLU A 225 -0.84 18.97 4.54
C GLU A 225 0.03 17.92 3.88
N GLU A 226 0.25 16.80 4.58
CA GLU A 226 1.06 15.71 4.05
C GLU A 226 0.28 14.96 2.96
N THR A 227 0.94 14.72 1.83
CA THR A 227 0.31 14.11 0.65
C THR A 227 0.44 12.60 0.62
N LEU A 228 1.40 12.06 1.34
CA LEU A 228 1.68 10.63 1.44
C LEU A 228 2.04 10.26 2.87
N VAL A 229 1.73 9.03 3.25
CA VAL A 229 2.12 8.45 4.53
C VAL A 229 2.63 7.03 4.32
N ASN A 230 3.85 6.75 4.78
CA ASN A 230 4.42 5.40 4.82
C ASN A 230 4.66 5.02 6.28
N VAL A 231 4.24 3.83 6.67
CA VAL A 231 4.38 3.33 8.04
C VAL A 231 4.79 1.87 8.01
N ALA A 232 5.84 1.54 8.76
CA ALA A 232 6.12 0.16 9.15
C ALA A 232 5.56 -0.05 10.56
N ALA A 233 4.39 -0.68 10.67
CA ALA A 233 3.68 -0.88 11.92
C ALA A 233 3.72 -2.35 12.32
N ARG A 234 3.96 -2.64 13.60
CA ARG A 234 4.08 -4.00 14.13
C ARG A 234 2.83 -4.40 14.88
N LYS A 235 2.33 -5.60 14.66
CA LYS A 235 1.39 -6.22 15.57
C LYS A 235 2.19 -6.67 16.80
N PRO A 236 1.90 -6.18 18.02
CA PRO A 236 2.63 -6.60 19.23
C PRO A 236 2.66 -8.12 19.40
N GLU A 237 3.69 -8.63 20.07
CA GLU A 237 3.70 -10.01 20.53
C GLU A 237 2.51 -10.24 21.51
N ALA A 238 1.96 -11.44 21.53
CA ALA A 238 1.01 -11.79 22.56
C ALA A 238 1.73 -11.77 23.92
N ALA A 239 1.14 -11.05 24.88
CA ALA A 239 1.67 -10.99 26.25
C ALA A 239 1.58 -12.34 26.94
#